data_b763d248ce424eb837fbf3c4287a5f99
#
_entry.id   b763d248ce424eb837fbf3c4287a5f99
#
_cell.length_a   1.000
_cell.length_b   1.000
_cell.length_c   1.000
_cell.angle_alpha   90.00
_cell.angle_beta   90.00
_cell.angle_gamma   90.00
#
_symmetry.space_group_name_H-M   'P 1'
#
loop_
_entity.id
_entity.type
_entity.pdbx_description
1 polymer ?
#
loop_
_entity_poly.entity_id
_entity_poly.type
_entity_poly.pdbx_seq_one_letter_code
_entity_poly.pdbx_strand_id
1 'polypeptide(L)'
;MSGERKPGERKPAGPDAFAPYASYCEIRLNDDPHLWGTTLLDELQKMGYAGSYQAFTRALRVRGLRPKCERCAAAGVPDEFAVIDHDPGAETQWDWLELPNPPASWECGKMAHLLVGSLPYSGKWRGVLAEAEDQAYLIAALHQCCERLGGVSREWRFDRMATVCQPGTGQVSASFAAVAKYYSVLVNICPSQSGWRKGSVEKSNDSAAQRWWRTLAEEVSPPRAQVLLDQLSQDKLDARPRRRPDGEKVTVGVLAGEERLRPLPGTPYPAVIEDSRQISPQALVSWKGNLYSVPPGRPREQVVVRHQLGTATLDILTPAGVTLARHYREPDHAGAVTRADQHVAALEASVREARALRGAGPCHRKARRPPSEAALAEAARITGSRAGEATVTDFAVYAAAARPLRPEPGAAGGQPAQS
;
A
#
# COMPACT_ATOMS: atom_id res chain seq x y z
N MET A 1 -31.68 20.47 59.58
CA MET A 1 -32.66 21.15 58.71
C MET A 1 -32.43 20.71 57.28
N SER A 2 -33.18 19.72 56.79
CA SER A 2 -33.14 19.28 55.40
C SER A 2 -34.07 20.19 54.60
N GLY A 3 -33.50 21.05 53.77
CA GLY A 3 -34.28 21.91 52.87
C GLY A 3 -34.98 21.07 51.81
N GLU A 4 -36.30 20.93 51.93
CA GLU A 4 -37.16 20.36 50.90
C GLU A 4 -37.10 21.22 49.64
N ARG A 5 -36.67 20.62 48.55
CA ARG A 5 -36.68 21.24 47.23
C ARG A 5 -38.07 21.26 46.67
N LYS A 6 -38.52 22.41 46.15
CA LYS A 6 -39.76 22.50 45.42
C LYS A 6 -39.67 21.72 44.07
N PRO A 7 -40.69 20.96 43.69
CA PRO A 7 -40.74 20.32 42.39
C PRO A 7 -40.62 21.35 41.27
N GLY A 8 -39.59 21.24 40.40
CA GLY A 8 -39.35 22.16 39.28
C GLY A 8 -38.12 23.09 39.43
N GLU A 9 -37.52 23.24 40.63
CA GLU A 9 -36.25 23.97 40.78
C GLU A 9 -35.07 23.17 40.28
N ARG A 10 -34.50 23.62 39.15
CA ARG A 10 -33.21 23.08 38.65
C ARG A 10 -32.08 23.65 39.52
N LYS A 11 -31.12 22.80 39.89
CA LYS A 11 -29.85 23.29 40.46
C LYS A 11 -29.28 24.38 39.55
N PRO A 12 -28.73 25.48 40.13
CA PRO A 12 -27.96 26.44 39.35
C PRO A 12 -26.92 25.67 38.54
N ALA A 13 -26.81 25.99 37.26
CA ALA A 13 -25.81 25.38 36.39
C ALA A 13 -24.42 25.63 37.00
N GLY A 14 -23.70 24.58 37.35
CA GLY A 14 -22.30 24.68 37.75
C GLY A 14 -21.46 25.32 36.64
N PRO A 15 -20.20 25.66 36.94
CA PRO A 15 -19.30 26.20 35.91
C PRO A 15 -19.30 25.32 34.68
N ASP A 16 -19.27 25.93 33.50
CA ASP A 16 -19.30 25.21 32.23
C ASP A 16 -18.03 24.43 32.04
N ALA A 17 -18.08 23.12 32.33
CA ALA A 17 -16.94 22.21 32.23
C ALA A 17 -16.38 22.08 30.80
N PHE A 18 -17.12 22.49 29.77
CA PHE A 18 -16.65 22.45 28.37
C PHE A 18 -15.93 23.75 27.97
N ALA A 19 -16.18 24.87 28.62
CA ALA A 19 -15.65 26.18 28.24
C ALA A 19 -14.11 26.17 28.00
N PRO A 20 -13.27 25.53 28.84
CA PRO A 20 -11.83 25.52 28.62
C PRO A 20 -11.38 24.82 27.31
N TYR A 21 -12.21 23.94 26.76
CA TYR A 21 -11.91 23.13 25.57
C TYR A 21 -12.53 23.70 24.28
N ALA A 22 -13.34 24.74 24.35
CA ALA A 22 -14.10 25.24 23.21
C ALA A 22 -13.20 25.71 22.05
N SER A 23 -12.15 26.48 22.33
CA SER A 23 -11.21 26.97 21.32
C SER A 23 -10.44 25.83 20.65
N TYR A 24 -10.03 24.80 21.42
CA TYR A 24 -9.41 23.60 20.84
C TYR A 24 -10.37 22.92 19.87
N CYS A 25 -11.62 22.69 20.25
CA CYS A 25 -12.63 22.07 19.41
C CYS A 25 -12.90 22.87 18.13
N GLU A 26 -12.92 24.19 18.20
CA GLU A 26 -13.13 25.08 17.06
C GLU A 26 -11.98 24.95 16.07
N ILE A 27 -10.74 25.08 16.53
CA ILE A 27 -9.54 24.92 15.69
C ILE A 27 -9.53 23.53 15.05
N ARG A 28 -9.69 22.49 15.86
CA ARG A 28 -9.61 21.09 15.42
C ARG A 28 -10.69 20.70 14.40
N LEU A 29 -11.89 21.27 14.54
CA LEU A 29 -13.00 21.06 13.60
C LEU A 29 -12.89 21.92 12.33
N ASN A 30 -12.17 23.05 12.39
CA ASN A 30 -11.83 23.82 11.20
C ASN A 30 -10.73 23.12 10.39
N ASP A 31 -9.73 22.51 11.07
CA ASP A 31 -8.71 21.69 10.42
C ASP A 31 -9.32 20.44 9.76
N ASP A 32 -10.28 19.81 10.44
CA ASP A 32 -10.97 18.61 9.96
C ASP A 32 -12.47 18.65 10.27
N PRO A 33 -13.30 19.21 9.39
CA PRO A 33 -14.76 19.28 9.55
C PRO A 33 -15.44 17.90 9.67
N HIS A 34 -14.79 16.85 9.18
CA HIS A 34 -15.31 15.49 9.15
C HIS A 34 -14.86 14.64 10.35
N LEU A 35 -14.05 15.18 11.26
CA LEU A 35 -13.61 14.47 12.45
C LEU A 35 -14.82 14.00 13.26
N TRP A 36 -14.82 12.71 13.63
CA TRP A 36 -15.92 12.17 14.42
C TRP A 36 -15.98 12.80 15.82
N GLY A 37 -17.20 13.03 16.31
CA GLY A 37 -17.40 13.53 17.66
C GLY A 37 -16.83 12.61 18.75
N THR A 38 -16.83 11.30 18.51
CA THR A 38 -16.19 10.33 19.42
C THR A 38 -14.68 10.50 19.45
N THR A 39 -14.06 10.77 18.32
CA THR A 39 -12.60 10.99 18.20
C THR A 39 -12.20 12.29 18.92
N LEU A 40 -12.95 13.37 18.65
CA LEU A 40 -12.72 14.66 19.33
C LEU A 40 -12.92 14.54 20.85
N LEU A 41 -13.93 13.78 21.30
CA LEU A 41 -14.11 13.51 22.72
C LEU A 41 -12.93 12.73 23.31
N ASP A 42 -12.40 11.73 22.61
CA ASP A 42 -11.21 10.98 23.04
C ASP A 42 -9.99 11.91 23.21
N GLU A 43 -9.82 12.88 22.30
CA GLU A 43 -8.78 13.90 22.42
C GLU A 43 -8.99 14.78 23.66
N LEU A 44 -10.21 15.25 23.91
CA LEU A 44 -10.54 16.05 25.09
C LEU A 44 -10.36 15.28 26.40
N GLN A 45 -10.71 13.99 26.43
CA GLN A 45 -10.52 13.14 27.61
C GLN A 45 -9.06 12.99 27.99
N LYS A 46 -8.16 12.91 26.99
CA LYS A 46 -6.70 12.91 27.23
C LYS A 46 -6.22 14.23 27.83
N MET A 47 -6.92 15.34 27.58
CA MET A 47 -6.65 16.67 28.15
C MET A 47 -7.39 16.92 29.47
N GLY A 48 -8.11 15.92 30.00
CA GLY A 48 -8.78 16.00 31.30
C GLY A 48 -10.27 16.32 31.29
N TYR A 49 -10.93 16.34 30.10
CA TYR A 49 -12.39 16.52 30.04
C TYR A 49 -13.11 15.28 30.60
N ALA A 50 -13.90 15.43 31.64
CA ALA A 50 -14.64 14.34 32.30
C ALA A 50 -16.13 14.28 31.92
N GLY A 51 -16.60 15.12 30.99
CA GLY A 51 -18.01 15.17 30.58
C GLY A 51 -18.45 13.98 29.74
N SER A 52 -19.76 13.66 29.79
CA SER A 52 -20.34 12.61 28.95
C SER A 52 -20.38 13.01 27.47
N TYR A 53 -20.47 12.01 26.57
CA TYR A 53 -20.63 12.24 25.13
C TYR A 53 -21.86 13.13 24.80
N GLN A 54 -22.97 12.93 25.53
CA GLN A 54 -24.20 13.73 25.33
C GLN A 54 -23.99 15.20 25.77
N ALA A 55 -23.30 15.44 26.89
CA ALA A 55 -22.97 16.79 27.32
C ALA A 55 -22.04 17.49 26.32
N PHE A 56 -21.01 16.77 25.84
CA PHE A 56 -20.08 17.23 24.84
C PHE A 56 -20.77 17.58 23.50
N THR A 57 -21.57 16.68 22.95
CA THR A 57 -22.26 16.94 21.66
C THR A 57 -23.29 18.05 21.77
N ARG A 58 -23.95 18.22 22.94
CA ARG A 58 -24.80 19.36 23.23
C ARG A 58 -24.00 20.65 23.22
N ALA A 59 -22.83 20.68 23.89
CA ALA A 59 -21.97 21.83 23.95
C ALA A 59 -21.49 22.29 22.57
N LEU A 60 -21.06 21.35 21.71
CA LEU A 60 -20.69 21.61 20.31
C LEU A 60 -21.84 22.24 19.52
N ARG A 61 -23.06 21.67 19.66
CA ARG A 61 -24.25 22.14 18.93
C ARG A 61 -24.67 23.54 19.38
N VAL A 62 -24.73 23.77 20.69
CA VAL A 62 -25.15 25.07 21.26
C VAL A 62 -24.22 26.20 20.82
N ARG A 63 -22.93 25.91 20.69
CA ARG A 63 -21.90 26.87 20.26
C ARG A 63 -21.70 26.94 18.75
N GLY A 64 -22.34 26.06 17.97
CA GLY A 64 -22.19 26.01 16.51
C GLY A 64 -20.78 25.71 16.02
N LEU A 65 -19.97 24.97 16.81
CA LEU A 65 -18.56 24.81 16.53
C LEU A 65 -18.25 23.88 15.34
N ARG A 66 -19.21 23.05 14.90
CA ARG A 66 -18.97 22.13 13.77
C ARG A 66 -19.33 22.81 12.44
N PRO A 67 -18.35 23.00 11.53
CA PRO A 67 -18.63 23.47 10.18
C PRO A 67 -19.58 22.53 9.43
N LYS A 68 -20.45 23.07 8.59
CA LYS A 68 -21.31 22.27 7.72
C LYS A 68 -20.55 21.93 6.44
N CYS A 69 -20.54 20.65 6.06
CA CYS A 69 -20.07 20.22 4.76
C CYS A 69 -21.27 20.02 3.84
N GLU A 70 -21.38 20.81 2.78
CA GLU A 70 -22.49 20.73 1.82
C GLU A 70 -22.54 19.38 1.09
N ARG A 71 -21.39 18.80 0.77
CA ARG A 71 -21.31 17.48 0.13
C ARG A 71 -21.86 16.37 1.01
N CYS A 72 -21.54 16.38 2.32
CA CYS A 72 -22.07 15.40 3.26
C CYS A 72 -23.55 15.61 3.56
N ALA A 73 -24.03 16.87 3.51
CA ALA A 73 -25.45 17.18 3.69
C ALA A 73 -26.31 16.72 2.50
N ALA A 74 -25.72 16.66 1.29
CA ALA A 74 -26.40 16.19 0.08
C ALA A 74 -26.40 14.65 -0.05
N ALA A 75 -25.52 13.95 0.65
CA ALA A 75 -25.51 12.50 0.70
C ALA A 75 -26.61 12.01 1.66
N GLY A 76 -27.78 11.66 1.14
CA GLY A 76 -28.87 11.10 1.93
C GLY A 76 -28.46 9.78 2.60
N VAL A 77 -28.98 9.52 3.80
CA VAL A 77 -28.88 8.19 4.43
C VAL A 77 -29.92 7.31 3.74
N PRO A 78 -29.57 6.08 3.31
CA PRO A 78 -30.56 5.15 2.78
C PRO A 78 -31.68 4.90 3.80
N ASP A 79 -32.95 5.00 3.38
CA ASP A 79 -34.11 4.80 4.26
C ASP A 79 -34.29 3.32 4.65
N GLU A 80 -33.71 2.40 3.88
CA GLU A 80 -33.85 0.95 4.09
C GLU A 80 -32.49 0.26 4.06
N PHE A 81 -32.26 -0.68 4.98
CA PHE A 81 -31.09 -1.54 5.01
C PHE A 81 -31.43 -2.93 5.55
N ALA A 82 -30.83 -3.97 4.96
CA ALA A 82 -30.99 -5.33 5.44
C ALA A 82 -30.10 -5.59 6.66
N VAL A 83 -30.67 -6.16 7.71
CA VAL A 83 -29.92 -6.71 8.84
C VAL A 83 -29.71 -8.20 8.57
N ILE A 84 -28.45 -8.61 8.56
CA ILE A 84 -28.06 -10.02 8.38
C ILE A 84 -27.59 -10.53 9.74
N ASP A 85 -28.24 -11.57 10.22
CA ASP A 85 -27.79 -12.27 11.43
C ASP A 85 -26.60 -13.18 11.10
N HIS A 86 -25.63 -13.21 12.00
CA HIS A 86 -24.43 -14.03 11.87
C HIS A 86 -24.27 -14.90 13.12
N ASP A 87 -23.97 -16.19 12.93
CA ASP A 87 -23.63 -17.09 14.03
C ASP A 87 -22.23 -16.82 14.57
N PRO A 88 -21.98 -17.11 15.86
CA PRO A 88 -20.64 -17.00 16.45
C PRO A 88 -19.60 -17.82 15.70
N GLY A 89 -18.50 -17.19 15.29
CA GLY A 89 -17.38 -17.80 14.58
C GLY A 89 -17.70 -18.30 13.17
N ALA A 90 -18.87 -17.92 12.63
CA ALA A 90 -19.25 -18.31 11.27
C ALA A 90 -18.35 -17.68 10.22
N GLU A 91 -18.13 -16.39 10.31
CA GLU A 91 -17.55 -15.59 9.23
C GLU A 91 -16.55 -14.56 9.75
N THR A 92 -15.48 -14.31 8.98
CA THR A 92 -14.67 -13.09 9.07
C THR A 92 -14.80 -12.35 7.74
N GLN A 93 -15.17 -11.09 7.80
CA GLN A 93 -15.20 -10.18 6.64
C GLN A 93 -13.86 -9.48 6.53
N TRP A 94 -13.27 -9.51 5.34
CA TRP A 94 -11.96 -8.95 5.04
C TRP A 94 -12.08 -7.83 4.03
N ASP A 95 -11.31 -6.76 4.26
CA ASP A 95 -11.24 -5.65 3.34
C ASP A 95 -9.90 -4.93 3.47
N TRP A 96 -9.42 -4.36 2.35
CA TRP A 96 -8.35 -3.40 2.37
C TRP A 96 -8.89 -1.99 2.63
N LEU A 97 -8.20 -1.27 3.47
CA LEU A 97 -8.41 0.16 3.68
C LEU A 97 -7.18 0.91 3.17
N GLU A 98 -7.37 1.65 2.09
CA GLU A 98 -6.38 2.58 1.59
C GLU A 98 -6.34 3.83 2.49
N LEU A 99 -5.16 4.17 2.97
CA LEU A 99 -4.92 5.23 3.93
C LEU A 99 -4.10 6.35 3.24
N PRO A 100 -4.75 7.44 2.82
CA PRO A 100 -4.09 8.52 2.10
C PRO A 100 -3.19 9.36 3.02
N ASN A 101 -2.16 9.97 2.42
CA ASN A 101 -1.23 10.88 3.08
C ASN A 101 -0.58 10.27 4.34
N PRO A 102 0.16 9.15 4.19
CA PRO A 102 0.92 8.58 5.30
C PRO A 102 2.01 9.55 5.77
N PRO A 103 2.46 9.43 7.04
CA PRO A 103 3.62 10.19 7.51
C PRO A 103 4.79 10.09 6.53
N ALA A 104 5.43 11.22 6.24
CA ALA A 104 6.50 11.29 5.25
C ALA A 104 7.66 10.34 5.55
N SER A 105 7.90 10.05 6.83
CA SER A 105 8.93 9.11 7.30
C SER A 105 8.67 7.65 6.93
N TRP A 106 7.48 7.29 6.44
CA TRP A 106 7.17 5.91 6.06
C TRP A 106 7.69 5.53 4.68
N GLU A 107 8.03 6.51 3.84
CA GLU A 107 8.56 6.31 2.48
C GLU A 107 7.70 5.38 1.58
N CYS A 108 6.43 5.18 1.95
CA CYS A 108 5.48 4.29 1.25
C CYS A 108 4.67 5.00 0.15
N GLY A 109 5.10 6.21 -0.26
CA GLY A 109 4.41 6.97 -1.31
C GLY A 109 3.18 7.71 -0.81
N LYS A 110 2.09 7.72 -1.60
CA LYS A 110 0.87 8.50 -1.29
C LYS A 110 -0.16 7.74 -0.48
N MET A 111 -0.02 6.44 -0.36
CA MET A 111 -0.99 5.54 0.27
C MET A 111 -0.28 4.54 1.16
N ALA A 112 -0.80 4.31 2.34
CA ALA A 112 -0.51 3.14 3.16
C ALA A 112 -1.70 2.18 3.11
N HIS A 113 -1.48 0.92 3.42
CA HIS A 113 -2.48 -0.13 3.29
C HIS A 113 -2.73 -0.81 4.62
N LEU A 114 -3.99 -1.00 4.98
CA LEU A 114 -4.40 -1.71 6.17
C LEU A 114 -5.35 -2.84 5.79
N LEU A 115 -4.98 -4.09 6.06
CA LEU A 115 -5.93 -5.18 5.99
C LEU A 115 -6.77 -5.19 7.26
N VAL A 116 -8.09 -5.13 7.13
CA VAL A 116 -9.03 -5.20 8.24
C VAL A 116 -9.82 -6.50 8.19
N GLY A 117 -9.85 -7.20 9.32
CA GLY A 117 -10.71 -8.37 9.54
C GLY A 117 -11.74 -8.09 10.62
N SER A 118 -13.01 -8.32 10.31
CA SER A 118 -14.12 -8.07 11.22
C SER A 118 -14.98 -9.33 11.41
N LEU A 119 -15.33 -9.63 12.66
CA LEU A 119 -16.25 -10.69 13.07
C LEU A 119 -17.66 -10.09 13.18
N PRO A 120 -18.59 -10.39 12.27
CA PRO A 120 -19.89 -9.70 12.22
C PRO A 120 -20.76 -9.97 13.45
N TYR A 121 -20.69 -11.17 14.04
CA TYR A 121 -21.48 -11.51 15.24
C TYR A 121 -21.13 -10.58 16.41
N SER A 122 -19.88 -10.56 16.82
CA SER A 122 -19.45 -9.75 17.97
C SER A 122 -19.24 -8.27 17.60
N GLY A 123 -18.87 -7.98 16.35
CA GLY A 123 -18.38 -6.69 15.90
C GLY A 123 -16.95 -6.41 16.33
N LYS A 124 -16.22 -7.44 16.80
CA LYS A 124 -14.78 -7.38 17.03
C LYS A 124 -14.06 -7.28 15.70
N TRP A 125 -13.07 -6.40 15.63
CA TRP A 125 -12.25 -6.27 14.44
C TRP A 125 -10.78 -6.00 14.81
N ARG A 126 -9.89 -6.33 13.88
CA ARG A 126 -8.45 -6.04 13.98
C ARG A 126 -7.93 -5.63 12.61
N GLY A 127 -6.86 -4.85 12.60
CA GLY A 127 -6.20 -4.43 11.36
C GLY A 127 -4.71 -4.67 11.43
N VAL A 128 -4.11 -4.87 10.27
CA VAL A 128 -2.66 -5.07 10.10
C VAL A 128 -2.17 -4.19 8.96
N LEU A 129 -1.19 -3.32 9.25
CA LEU A 129 -0.49 -2.54 8.24
C LEU A 129 0.31 -3.44 7.32
N ALA A 130 0.29 -3.14 6.03
CA ALA A 130 1.04 -3.83 5.00
C ALA A 130 1.70 -2.83 4.05
N GLU A 131 2.81 -3.23 3.43
CA GLU A 131 3.52 -2.38 2.47
C GLU A 131 2.80 -2.30 1.12
N ALA A 132 2.03 -3.35 0.76
CA ALA A 132 1.27 -3.42 -0.49
C ALA A 132 0.05 -4.33 -0.34
N GLU A 133 -0.84 -4.32 -1.34
CA GLU A 133 -2.04 -5.16 -1.41
C GLU A 133 -1.87 -6.42 -2.26
N ASP A 134 -0.63 -6.80 -2.59
CA ASP A 134 -0.39 -8.04 -3.34
C ASP A 134 -0.67 -9.30 -2.50
N GLN A 135 -0.67 -10.47 -3.16
CA GLN A 135 -1.07 -11.73 -2.51
C GLN A 135 -0.15 -12.12 -1.35
N ALA A 136 1.14 -11.80 -1.41
CA ALA A 136 2.08 -12.14 -0.35
C ALA A 136 1.79 -11.33 0.92
N TYR A 137 1.60 -10.01 0.77
CA TYR A 137 1.24 -9.15 1.90
C TYR A 137 -0.15 -9.47 2.45
N LEU A 138 -1.11 -9.80 1.58
CA LEU A 138 -2.43 -10.29 2.02
C LEU A 138 -2.29 -11.53 2.92
N ILE A 139 -1.54 -12.54 2.48
CA ILE A 139 -1.34 -13.79 3.23
C ILE A 139 -0.68 -13.52 4.59
N ALA A 140 0.37 -12.70 4.62
CA ALA A 140 1.04 -12.33 5.86
C ALA A 140 0.11 -11.56 6.82
N ALA A 141 -0.64 -10.60 6.29
CA ALA A 141 -1.57 -9.80 7.08
C ALA A 141 -2.77 -10.61 7.58
N LEU A 142 -3.30 -11.56 6.80
CA LEU A 142 -4.37 -12.47 7.23
C LEU A 142 -3.96 -13.27 8.47
N HIS A 143 -2.77 -13.88 8.46
CA HIS A 143 -2.27 -14.63 9.63
C HIS A 143 -2.19 -13.74 10.87
N GLN A 144 -1.51 -12.62 10.77
CA GLN A 144 -1.33 -11.68 11.88
C GLN A 144 -2.67 -11.11 12.38
N CYS A 145 -3.62 -10.88 11.48
CA CYS A 145 -4.95 -10.40 11.87
C CYS A 145 -5.75 -11.49 12.59
N CYS A 146 -5.68 -12.75 12.13
CA CYS A 146 -6.30 -13.89 12.81
C CYS A 146 -5.71 -14.11 14.22
N GLU A 147 -4.39 -13.94 14.41
CA GLU A 147 -3.77 -13.96 15.74
C GLU A 147 -4.40 -12.92 16.67
N ARG A 148 -4.56 -11.68 16.19
CA ARG A 148 -5.17 -10.57 16.95
C ARG A 148 -6.67 -10.77 17.20
N LEU A 149 -7.38 -11.42 16.28
CA LEU A 149 -8.78 -11.80 16.45
C LEU A 149 -8.95 -12.93 17.48
N GLY A 150 -7.92 -13.77 17.66
CA GLY A 150 -7.90 -14.91 18.58
C GLY A 150 -8.21 -16.24 17.90
N GLY A 151 -8.18 -16.31 16.57
CA GLY A 151 -8.41 -17.55 15.83
C GLY A 151 -8.97 -17.35 14.44
N VAL A 152 -9.44 -18.44 13.85
CA VAL A 152 -9.91 -18.54 12.47
C VAL A 152 -11.40 -18.91 12.44
N SER A 153 -12.24 -18.12 11.77
CA SER A 153 -13.65 -18.42 11.54
C SER A 153 -13.83 -19.57 10.54
N ARG A 154 -15.07 -20.03 10.35
CA ARG A 154 -15.39 -21.09 9.36
C ARG A 154 -15.25 -20.58 7.94
N GLU A 155 -15.66 -19.34 7.70
CA GLU A 155 -15.65 -18.69 6.39
C GLU A 155 -14.86 -17.40 6.41
N TRP A 156 -14.18 -17.11 5.31
CA TRP A 156 -13.58 -15.83 5.00
C TRP A 156 -14.31 -15.20 3.83
N ARG A 157 -14.86 -14.01 4.03
CA ARG A 157 -15.58 -13.26 3.02
C ARG A 157 -14.72 -12.12 2.49
N PHE A 158 -14.59 -12.08 1.16
CA PHE A 158 -13.82 -11.06 0.44
C PHE A 158 -14.69 -10.41 -0.64
N ASP A 159 -14.28 -9.21 -1.06
CA ASP A 159 -14.66 -8.67 -2.35
C ASP A 159 -13.92 -9.37 -3.48
N ARG A 160 -14.23 -9.00 -4.74
CA ARG A 160 -13.58 -9.56 -5.93
C ARG A 160 -12.16 -9.02 -6.12
N MET A 161 -11.29 -9.23 -5.13
CA MET A 161 -9.88 -8.86 -5.23
C MET A 161 -9.13 -9.83 -6.14
N ALA A 162 -8.27 -9.30 -7.02
CA ALA A 162 -7.44 -10.10 -7.93
C ALA A 162 -6.45 -11.02 -7.17
N THR A 163 -6.09 -10.68 -5.95
CA THR A 163 -5.22 -11.47 -5.07
C THR A 163 -5.91 -12.70 -4.48
N VAL A 164 -7.24 -12.76 -4.52
CA VAL A 164 -8.04 -13.86 -3.96
C VAL A 164 -8.75 -14.65 -5.07
N CYS A 165 -9.30 -13.97 -6.06
CA CYS A 165 -10.13 -14.57 -7.10
C CYS A 165 -9.91 -13.94 -8.46
N GLN A 166 -10.47 -14.54 -9.50
CA GLN A 166 -10.61 -13.91 -10.81
C GLN A 166 -11.74 -12.87 -10.73
N PRO A 167 -11.48 -11.57 -10.86
CA PRO A 167 -12.48 -10.52 -10.62
C PRO A 167 -13.72 -10.64 -11.50
N GLY A 168 -13.57 -11.11 -12.76
CA GLY A 168 -14.66 -11.28 -13.72
C GLY A 168 -15.67 -12.36 -13.31
N THR A 169 -15.20 -13.49 -12.81
CA THR A 169 -16.03 -14.67 -12.46
C THR A 169 -16.29 -14.81 -10.97
N GLY A 170 -15.41 -14.27 -10.11
CA GLY A 170 -15.42 -14.54 -8.68
C GLY A 170 -14.87 -15.93 -8.30
N GLN A 171 -14.30 -16.66 -9.26
CA GLN A 171 -13.69 -17.96 -8.97
C GLN A 171 -12.40 -17.77 -8.18
N VAL A 172 -12.27 -18.44 -7.03
CA VAL A 172 -11.08 -18.40 -6.20
C VAL A 172 -9.86 -18.89 -6.98
N SER A 173 -8.76 -18.14 -6.94
CA SER A 173 -7.51 -18.51 -7.61
C SER A 173 -6.90 -19.76 -6.99
N ALA A 174 -6.19 -20.57 -7.78
CA ALA A 174 -5.56 -21.81 -7.30
C ALA A 174 -4.54 -21.52 -6.18
N SER A 175 -3.79 -20.42 -6.28
CA SER A 175 -2.83 -19.99 -5.27
C SER A 175 -3.53 -19.68 -3.94
N PHE A 176 -4.64 -18.94 -3.96
CA PHE A 176 -5.38 -18.62 -2.75
C PHE A 176 -6.18 -19.80 -2.20
N ALA A 177 -6.63 -20.71 -3.05
CA ALA A 177 -7.28 -21.96 -2.61
C ALA A 177 -6.32 -22.83 -1.75
N ALA A 178 -5.01 -22.82 -2.03
CA ALA A 178 -4.03 -23.48 -1.19
C ALA A 178 -3.92 -22.83 0.20
N VAL A 179 -3.97 -21.50 0.28
CA VAL A 179 -4.02 -20.74 1.54
C VAL A 179 -5.28 -21.10 2.33
N ALA A 180 -6.44 -21.06 1.67
CA ALA A 180 -7.73 -21.39 2.29
C ALA A 180 -7.73 -22.82 2.86
N LYS A 181 -7.19 -23.78 2.10
CA LYS A 181 -7.03 -25.18 2.55
C LYS A 181 -6.13 -25.26 3.77
N TYR A 182 -5.02 -24.54 3.79
CA TYR A 182 -4.09 -24.53 4.92
C TYR A 182 -4.73 -24.04 6.21
N TYR A 183 -5.52 -22.96 6.16
CA TYR A 183 -6.28 -22.45 7.30
C TYR A 183 -7.62 -23.20 7.51
N SER A 184 -7.94 -24.16 6.66
CA SER A 184 -9.18 -24.94 6.68
C SER A 184 -10.43 -24.06 6.62
N VAL A 185 -10.43 -22.99 5.83
CA VAL A 185 -11.53 -22.03 5.71
C VAL A 185 -12.27 -22.19 4.37
N LEU A 186 -13.55 -21.88 4.36
CA LEU A 186 -14.32 -21.66 3.14
C LEU A 186 -14.13 -20.20 2.69
N VAL A 187 -13.91 -20.01 1.40
CA VAL A 187 -13.79 -18.65 0.83
C VAL A 187 -15.10 -18.29 0.16
N ASN A 188 -15.67 -17.18 0.60
CA ASN A 188 -16.91 -16.62 0.06
C ASN A 188 -16.60 -15.28 -0.62
N ILE A 189 -16.84 -15.18 -1.92
CA ILE A 189 -16.63 -13.97 -2.69
C ILE A 189 -17.97 -13.23 -2.85
N CYS A 190 -17.99 -11.95 -2.48
CA CYS A 190 -19.18 -11.14 -2.63
C CYS A 190 -19.61 -11.07 -4.11
N PRO A 191 -20.91 -11.21 -4.43
CA PRO A 191 -21.41 -10.91 -5.75
C PRO A 191 -21.11 -9.45 -6.13
N SER A 192 -21.01 -9.17 -7.43
CA SER A 192 -20.84 -7.79 -7.91
C SER A 192 -21.96 -6.90 -7.37
N GLN A 193 -21.62 -5.67 -6.99
CA GLN A 193 -22.56 -4.64 -6.49
C GLN A 193 -23.31 -5.03 -5.20
N SER A 194 -22.79 -5.97 -4.41
CA SER A 194 -23.39 -6.42 -3.15
C SER A 194 -22.54 -6.03 -1.93
N GLY A 195 -21.94 -4.84 -1.93
CA GLY A 195 -21.10 -4.32 -0.83
C GLY A 195 -21.79 -4.32 0.53
N TRP A 196 -23.13 -4.12 0.55
CA TRP A 196 -23.94 -4.17 1.78
C TRP A 196 -23.78 -5.47 2.58
N ARG A 197 -23.32 -6.57 1.96
CA ARG A 197 -23.01 -7.84 2.64
C ARG A 197 -21.74 -7.79 3.48
N LYS A 198 -20.95 -6.74 3.37
CA LYS A 198 -19.73 -6.49 4.15
C LYS A 198 -19.86 -5.32 5.13
N GLY A 199 -21.06 -4.93 5.49
CA GLY A 199 -21.30 -3.78 6.35
C GLY A 199 -20.58 -3.81 7.71
N SER A 200 -20.13 -4.98 8.20
CA SER A 200 -19.34 -5.06 9.42
C SER A 200 -17.93 -4.55 9.21
N VAL A 201 -17.24 -4.99 8.15
CA VAL A 201 -15.87 -4.55 7.87
C VAL A 201 -15.83 -3.10 7.39
N GLU A 202 -16.83 -2.64 6.63
CA GLU A 202 -16.95 -1.23 6.22
C GLU A 202 -17.01 -0.29 7.44
N LYS A 203 -17.85 -0.62 8.44
CA LYS A 203 -17.89 0.14 9.71
C LYS A 203 -16.58 0.08 10.49
N SER A 204 -15.83 -1.01 10.35
CA SER A 204 -14.51 -1.17 10.97
C SER A 204 -13.48 -0.32 10.27
N ASN A 205 -13.51 -0.26 8.93
CA ASN A 205 -12.69 0.63 8.10
C ASN A 205 -12.92 2.10 8.45
N ASP A 206 -14.19 2.52 8.55
CA ASP A 206 -14.55 3.87 9.00
C ASP A 206 -13.99 4.17 10.40
N SER A 207 -14.11 3.19 11.29
CA SER A 207 -13.58 3.34 12.66
C SER A 207 -12.06 3.46 12.68
N ALA A 208 -11.34 2.66 11.89
CA ALA A 208 -9.90 2.74 11.73
C ALA A 208 -9.48 4.10 11.15
N ALA A 209 -10.11 4.53 10.06
CA ALA A 209 -9.83 5.80 9.41
C ALA A 209 -10.08 6.98 10.34
N GLN A 210 -11.23 7.03 11.01
CA GLN A 210 -11.68 8.19 11.77
C GLN A 210 -11.07 8.30 13.17
N ARG A 211 -10.76 7.17 13.82
CA ARG A 211 -10.34 7.18 15.23
C ARG A 211 -8.85 6.88 15.43
N TRP A 212 -8.19 6.38 14.41
CA TRP A 212 -6.77 6.08 14.46
C TRP A 212 -5.99 6.84 13.39
N TRP A 213 -6.26 6.62 12.09
CA TRP A 213 -5.46 7.19 11.01
C TRP A 213 -5.41 8.72 11.06
N ARG A 214 -6.56 9.37 11.16
CA ARG A 214 -6.67 10.84 11.21
C ARG A 214 -6.05 11.48 12.45
N THR A 215 -5.69 10.70 13.45
CA THR A 215 -5.10 11.17 14.70
C THR A 215 -3.63 10.82 14.87
N LEU A 216 -3.03 10.15 13.87
CA LEU A 216 -1.60 9.84 13.90
C LEU A 216 -0.76 11.09 13.75
N ALA A 217 0.29 11.21 14.57
CA ALA A 217 1.29 12.25 14.43
C ALA A 217 2.28 11.91 13.29
N GLU A 218 2.89 12.95 12.68
CA GLU A 218 3.82 12.79 11.56
C GLU A 218 5.08 12.00 11.90
N GLU A 219 5.48 12.00 13.18
CA GLU A 219 6.71 11.33 13.64
C GLU A 219 6.51 9.85 14.00
N VAL A 220 5.28 9.34 13.88
CA VAL A 220 4.96 7.96 14.26
C VAL A 220 5.49 6.98 13.23
N SER A 221 6.35 6.03 13.64
CA SER A 221 6.82 4.95 12.77
C SER A 221 5.73 3.88 12.51
N PRO A 222 5.79 3.10 11.40
CA PRO A 222 4.80 2.07 11.10
C PRO A 222 4.60 1.05 12.24
N PRO A 223 5.66 0.52 12.90
CA PRO A 223 5.46 -0.39 14.04
C PRO A 223 4.74 0.28 15.22
N ARG A 224 5.03 1.56 15.48
CA ARG A 224 4.35 2.29 16.56
C ARG A 224 2.90 2.59 16.21
N ALA A 225 2.61 2.92 14.96
CA ALA A 225 1.25 3.11 14.45
C ALA A 225 0.41 1.83 14.61
N GLN A 226 0.99 0.66 14.32
CA GLN A 226 0.34 -0.64 14.55
C GLN A 226 0.01 -0.85 16.04
N VAL A 227 0.94 -0.56 16.94
CA VAL A 227 0.69 -0.66 18.40
C VAL A 227 -0.45 0.26 18.83
N LEU A 228 -0.52 1.49 18.32
CA LEU A 228 -1.61 2.42 18.61
C LEU A 228 -2.96 1.92 18.11
N LEU A 229 -2.99 1.27 16.93
CA LEU A 229 -4.19 0.64 16.39
C LEU A 229 -4.65 -0.53 17.27
N ASP A 230 -3.72 -1.39 17.66
CA ASP A 230 -4.00 -2.53 18.53
C ASP A 230 -4.56 -2.06 19.89
N GLN A 231 -3.97 -1.04 20.51
CA GLN A 231 -4.45 -0.43 21.74
C GLN A 231 -5.86 0.16 21.59
N LEU A 232 -6.10 0.96 20.51
CA LEU A 232 -7.42 1.51 20.25
C LEU A 232 -8.48 0.40 20.12
N SER A 233 -8.18 -0.63 19.34
CA SER A 233 -9.14 -1.70 19.06
C SER A 233 -9.42 -2.56 20.29
N GLN A 234 -8.41 -2.86 21.11
CA GLN A 234 -8.56 -3.68 22.33
C GLN A 234 -9.18 -2.90 23.48
N ASP A 235 -8.63 -1.71 23.81
CA ASP A 235 -8.99 -1.01 25.03
C ASP A 235 -10.33 -0.24 24.90
N LYS A 236 -10.59 0.32 23.69
CA LYS A 236 -11.76 1.18 23.51
C LYS A 236 -12.87 0.53 22.68
N LEU A 237 -12.50 -0.17 21.60
CA LEU A 237 -13.53 -0.66 20.68
C LEU A 237 -14.12 -1.98 21.12
N ASP A 238 -13.36 -2.85 21.78
CA ASP A 238 -13.88 -4.06 22.40
C ASP A 238 -14.76 -3.73 23.65
N ALA A 239 -14.55 -2.59 24.28
CA ALA A 239 -15.41 -2.10 25.36
C ALA A 239 -16.72 -1.45 24.88
N ARG A 240 -16.93 -1.28 23.57
CA ARG A 240 -18.18 -0.66 23.05
C ARG A 240 -19.39 -1.49 23.40
N PRO A 241 -20.50 -0.83 23.80
CA PRO A 241 -21.76 -1.52 24.06
C PRO A 241 -22.37 -2.08 22.79
N ARG A 242 -22.88 -3.30 22.87
CA ARG A 242 -23.70 -3.98 21.88
C ARG A 242 -24.99 -4.45 22.54
N ARG A 243 -26.01 -4.73 21.74
CA ARG A 243 -27.24 -5.38 22.22
C ARG A 243 -27.33 -6.78 21.63
N ARG A 244 -27.64 -7.73 22.47
CA ARG A 244 -28.05 -9.07 22.04
C ARG A 244 -29.48 -9.04 21.46
N PRO A 245 -29.90 -10.07 20.72
CA PRO A 245 -31.27 -10.18 20.21
C PRO A 245 -32.34 -10.08 21.31
N ASP A 246 -32.06 -10.55 22.52
CA ASP A 246 -32.95 -10.45 23.70
C ASP A 246 -32.98 -9.05 24.34
N GLY A 247 -32.18 -8.10 23.81
CA GLY A 247 -32.10 -6.71 24.28
C GLY A 247 -31.07 -6.46 25.37
N GLU A 248 -30.38 -7.50 25.90
CA GLU A 248 -29.32 -7.36 26.87
C GLU A 248 -28.18 -6.47 26.33
N LYS A 249 -27.71 -5.56 27.17
CA LYS A 249 -26.54 -4.73 26.87
C LYS A 249 -25.27 -5.41 27.32
N VAL A 250 -24.41 -5.74 26.38
CA VAL A 250 -23.11 -6.35 26.60
C VAL A 250 -22.05 -5.54 25.87
N THR A 251 -20.77 -5.91 25.99
CA THR A 251 -19.69 -5.30 25.20
C THR A 251 -19.32 -6.17 24.01
N VAL A 252 -18.64 -5.56 23.02
CA VAL A 252 -18.02 -6.30 21.91
C VAL A 252 -17.09 -7.40 22.42
N GLY A 253 -16.28 -7.11 23.46
CA GLY A 253 -15.37 -8.08 24.07
C GLY A 253 -16.09 -9.29 24.69
N VAL A 254 -17.26 -9.10 25.32
CA VAL A 254 -18.06 -10.20 25.85
C VAL A 254 -18.56 -11.09 24.71
N LEU A 255 -19.14 -10.50 23.67
CA LEU A 255 -19.58 -11.27 22.49
C LEU A 255 -18.40 -11.93 21.75
N ALA A 256 -17.25 -11.30 21.72
CA ALA A 256 -16.05 -11.89 21.14
C ALA A 256 -15.56 -13.15 21.89
N GLY A 257 -15.81 -13.24 23.19
CA GLY A 257 -15.59 -14.46 23.97
C GLY A 257 -16.51 -15.62 23.59
N GLU A 258 -17.63 -15.34 22.94
CA GLU A 258 -18.60 -16.34 22.44
C GLU A 258 -18.27 -16.83 21.02
N GLU A 259 -17.38 -16.12 20.32
CA GLU A 259 -16.93 -16.51 18.98
C GLU A 259 -16.22 -17.88 19.01
N ARG A 260 -16.72 -18.82 18.26
CA ARG A 260 -16.18 -20.19 18.19
C ARG A 260 -15.08 -20.27 17.14
N LEU A 261 -14.02 -19.49 17.35
CA LEU A 261 -12.88 -19.49 16.45
C LEU A 261 -12.03 -20.74 16.63
N ARG A 262 -11.51 -21.28 15.53
CA ARG A 262 -10.55 -22.38 15.56
C ARG A 262 -9.15 -21.84 15.82
N PRO A 263 -8.26 -22.63 16.46
CA PRO A 263 -6.88 -22.23 16.63
C PRO A 263 -6.16 -22.04 15.30
N LEU A 264 -5.23 -21.10 15.24
CA LEU A 264 -4.36 -20.95 14.07
C LEU A 264 -3.37 -22.12 13.97
N PRO A 265 -2.92 -22.45 12.74
CA PRO A 265 -1.73 -23.28 12.56
C PRO A 265 -0.52 -22.67 13.27
N GLY A 266 0.33 -23.52 13.87
CA GLY A 266 1.51 -23.06 14.62
C GLY A 266 2.58 -22.35 13.75
N THR A 267 2.47 -22.45 12.43
CA THR A 267 3.34 -21.76 11.47
C THR A 267 2.47 -21.03 10.47
N PRO A 268 2.77 -19.77 10.10
CA PRO A 268 2.03 -19.07 9.05
C PRO A 268 2.23 -19.75 7.68
N TYR A 269 1.22 -19.64 6.80
CA TYR A 269 1.40 -20.02 5.40
C TYR A 269 2.49 -19.14 4.77
N PRO A 270 3.41 -19.70 3.95
CA PRO A 270 4.50 -18.92 3.37
C PRO A 270 3.97 -17.77 2.50
N ALA A 271 4.28 -16.56 2.88
CA ALA A 271 3.97 -15.35 2.13
C ALA A 271 5.16 -15.04 1.22
N VAL A 272 5.06 -15.39 -0.05
CA VAL A 272 6.19 -15.38 -1.00
C VAL A 272 5.88 -14.42 -2.14
N ILE A 273 6.81 -13.49 -2.40
CA ILE A 273 6.84 -12.64 -3.60
C ILE A 273 7.64 -13.39 -4.67
N GLU A 274 7.07 -13.52 -5.85
CA GLU A 274 7.73 -14.07 -7.02
C GLU A 274 7.63 -13.12 -8.20
N ASP A 275 8.78 -12.74 -8.75
CA ASP A 275 8.89 -11.83 -9.87
C ASP A 275 9.72 -12.44 -11.00
N SER A 276 9.16 -12.49 -12.20
CA SER A 276 9.91 -12.88 -13.40
C SER A 276 10.84 -11.75 -13.85
N ARG A 277 12.11 -12.04 -14.02
CA ARG A 277 13.14 -11.10 -14.44
C ARG A 277 14.03 -11.73 -15.50
N GLN A 278 14.82 -10.89 -16.18
CA GLN A 278 15.78 -11.33 -17.18
C GLN A 278 17.21 -11.08 -16.70
N ILE A 279 18.10 -12.04 -16.95
CA ILE A 279 19.53 -11.88 -16.65
C ILE A 279 20.16 -10.90 -17.62
N SER A 280 20.84 -9.89 -17.11
CA SER A 280 21.59 -8.92 -17.91
C SER A 280 22.86 -9.55 -18.53
N PRO A 281 23.48 -8.89 -19.56
CA PRO A 281 24.79 -9.33 -20.07
C PRO A 281 25.92 -9.36 -19.03
N GLN A 282 25.75 -8.61 -17.93
CA GLN A 282 26.70 -8.61 -16.80
C GLN A 282 26.41 -9.71 -15.76
N ALA A 283 25.54 -10.69 -16.09
CA ALA A 283 25.08 -11.71 -15.17
C ALA A 283 24.46 -11.13 -13.87
N LEU A 284 23.68 -10.08 -13.99
CA LEU A 284 22.94 -9.44 -12.91
C LEU A 284 21.45 -9.48 -13.18
N VAL A 285 20.66 -9.61 -12.12
CA VAL A 285 19.19 -9.56 -12.13
C VAL A 285 18.73 -8.33 -11.37
N SER A 286 17.88 -7.51 -11.98
CA SER A 286 17.30 -6.34 -11.34
C SER A 286 16.03 -6.71 -10.59
N TRP A 287 15.95 -6.30 -9.31
CA TRP A 287 14.77 -6.46 -8.49
C TRP A 287 14.66 -5.34 -7.45
N LYS A 288 13.48 -4.73 -7.35
CA LYS A 288 13.19 -3.64 -6.40
C LYS A 288 14.27 -2.54 -6.36
N GLY A 289 14.74 -2.12 -7.55
CA GLY A 289 15.75 -1.05 -7.67
C GLY A 289 17.18 -1.44 -7.35
N ASN A 290 17.46 -2.72 -7.08
CA ASN A 290 18.78 -3.27 -6.79
C ASN A 290 19.20 -4.30 -7.85
N LEU A 291 20.49 -4.64 -7.90
CA LEU A 291 21.07 -5.62 -8.82
C LEU A 291 21.71 -6.76 -8.02
N TYR A 292 21.39 -7.99 -8.39
CA TYR A 292 21.87 -9.21 -7.73
C TYR A 292 22.56 -10.13 -8.73
N SER A 293 23.75 -10.62 -8.39
CA SER A 293 24.53 -11.47 -9.29
C SER A 293 23.96 -12.89 -9.40
N VAL A 294 24.15 -13.47 -10.57
CA VAL A 294 23.93 -14.91 -10.84
C VAL A 294 25.16 -15.51 -11.51
N PRO A 295 25.32 -16.83 -11.52
CA PRO A 295 26.40 -17.46 -12.29
C PRO A 295 26.34 -17.03 -13.77
N PRO A 296 27.50 -16.69 -14.38
CA PRO A 296 27.56 -16.27 -15.78
C PRO A 296 27.23 -17.42 -16.76
N GLY A 297 27.12 -17.08 -18.05
CA GLY A 297 26.83 -18.06 -19.11
C GLY A 297 25.35 -18.11 -19.54
N ARG A 298 24.46 -17.37 -18.89
CA ARG A 298 23.00 -17.36 -19.15
C ARG A 298 22.43 -15.98 -19.49
N PRO A 299 23.06 -15.18 -20.36
CA PRO A 299 22.58 -13.83 -20.66
C PRO A 299 21.20 -13.90 -21.32
N ARG A 300 20.28 -13.03 -20.90
CA ARG A 300 18.90 -12.91 -21.39
C ARG A 300 17.99 -14.08 -21.07
N GLU A 301 18.42 -15.07 -20.26
CA GLU A 301 17.52 -16.09 -19.75
C GLU A 301 16.51 -15.47 -18.76
N GLN A 302 15.30 -16.02 -18.74
CA GLN A 302 14.30 -15.68 -17.74
C GLN A 302 14.61 -16.41 -16.43
N VAL A 303 14.43 -15.71 -15.33
CA VAL A 303 14.58 -16.22 -13.97
C VAL A 303 13.42 -15.72 -13.11
N VAL A 304 13.20 -16.40 -11.99
CA VAL A 304 12.24 -15.99 -10.96
C VAL A 304 13.03 -15.54 -9.75
N VAL A 305 12.82 -14.30 -9.34
CA VAL A 305 13.27 -13.79 -8.05
C VAL A 305 12.20 -14.14 -7.03
N ARG A 306 12.57 -14.89 -6.00
CA ARG A 306 11.68 -15.33 -4.93
C ARG A 306 12.13 -14.74 -3.60
N HIS A 307 11.24 -14.09 -2.89
CA HIS A 307 11.48 -13.57 -1.55
C HIS A 307 10.31 -13.93 -0.64
N GLN A 308 10.59 -14.61 0.46
CA GLN A 308 9.61 -14.86 1.51
C GLN A 308 9.60 -13.69 2.49
N LEU A 309 8.43 -13.09 2.71
CA LEU A 309 8.27 -11.97 3.65
C LEU A 309 8.75 -12.38 5.05
N GLY A 310 9.42 -11.45 5.72
CA GLY A 310 10.01 -11.69 7.04
C GLY A 310 11.37 -12.39 7.03
N THR A 311 11.90 -12.78 5.85
CA THR A 311 13.27 -13.30 5.72
C THR A 311 14.23 -12.23 5.24
N ALA A 312 15.52 -12.38 5.60
CA ALA A 312 16.56 -11.45 5.16
C ALA A 312 17.13 -11.80 3.77
N THR A 313 16.69 -12.88 3.14
CA THR A 313 17.29 -13.38 1.91
C THR A 313 16.28 -13.45 0.77
N LEU A 314 16.78 -13.39 -0.45
CA LEU A 314 16.06 -13.71 -1.68
C LEU A 314 16.79 -14.80 -2.47
N ASP A 315 16.04 -15.60 -3.19
CA ASP A 315 16.51 -16.62 -4.09
C ASP A 315 16.26 -16.20 -5.54
N ILE A 316 17.22 -16.50 -6.41
CA ILE A 316 17.05 -16.36 -7.86
C ILE A 316 17.03 -17.77 -8.44
N LEU A 317 15.92 -18.13 -9.09
CA LEU A 317 15.67 -19.49 -9.57
C LEU A 317 15.49 -19.49 -11.09
N THR A 318 15.76 -20.65 -11.69
CA THR A 318 15.28 -20.90 -13.06
C THR A 318 13.75 -21.02 -13.05
N PRO A 319 13.07 -20.89 -14.21
CA PRO A 319 11.62 -21.16 -14.31
C PRO A 319 11.23 -22.59 -13.87
N ALA A 320 12.18 -23.54 -13.91
CA ALA A 320 11.98 -24.91 -13.42
C ALA A 320 12.17 -25.05 -11.89
N GLY A 321 12.43 -23.94 -11.17
CA GLY A 321 12.57 -23.94 -9.71
C GLY A 321 13.96 -24.28 -9.18
N VAL A 322 14.99 -24.38 -10.04
CA VAL A 322 16.37 -24.63 -9.61
C VAL A 322 17.00 -23.32 -9.14
N THR A 323 17.50 -23.29 -7.91
CA THR A 323 18.18 -22.11 -7.34
C THR A 323 19.51 -21.85 -8.05
N LEU A 324 19.66 -20.67 -8.63
CA LEU A 324 20.88 -20.18 -9.25
C LEU A 324 21.75 -19.40 -8.27
N ALA A 325 21.13 -18.58 -7.42
CA ALA A 325 21.83 -17.76 -6.43
C ALA A 325 20.90 -17.44 -5.25
N ARG A 326 21.52 -17.19 -4.09
CA ARG A 326 20.87 -16.65 -2.89
C ARG A 326 21.65 -15.43 -2.41
N HIS A 327 20.94 -14.36 -2.10
CA HIS A 327 21.52 -13.12 -1.61
C HIS A 327 20.81 -12.61 -0.37
N TYR A 328 21.47 -11.80 0.44
CA TYR A 328 20.77 -10.93 1.38
C TYR A 328 19.99 -9.87 0.59
N ARG A 329 18.76 -9.62 1.02
CA ARG A 329 17.91 -8.60 0.42
C ARG A 329 18.39 -7.21 0.87
N GLU A 330 18.67 -6.35 -0.08
CA GLU A 330 18.90 -4.93 0.17
C GLU A 330 17.57 -4.18 0.31
N PRO A 331 17.55 -3.04 1.01
CA PRO A 331 16.37 -2.18 1.06
C PRO A 331 15.89 -1.81 -0.35
N ASP A 332 14.58 -1.71 -0.53
CA ASP A 332 14.00 -1.37 -1.83
C ASP A 332 14.54 -0.02 -2.32
N HIS A 333 14.88 0.05 -3.60
CA HIS A 333 15.39 1.25 -4.28
C HIS A 333 16.72 1.82 -3.72
N ALA A 334 17.49 1.02 -3.00
CA ALA A 334 18.82 1.45 -2.50
C ALA A 334 19.87 1.64 -3.62
N GLY A 335 19.59 1.16 -4.84
CA GLY A 335 20.57 1.19 -5.95
C GLY A 335 21.78 0.28 -5.72
N ALA A 336 21.68 -0.65 -4.79
CA ALA A 336 22.76 -1.56 -4.42
C ALA A 336 23.07 -2.57 -5.53
N VAL A 337 24.35 -2.95 -5.63
CA VAL A 337 24.82 -4.00 -6.53
C VAL A 337 25.46 -5.10 -5.70
N THR A 338 24.68 -6.11 -5.36
CA THR A 338 25.14 -7.26 -4.57
C THR A 338 25.77 -8.30 -5.49
N ARG A 339 27.04 -8.59 -5.29
CA ARG A 339 27.80 -9.57 -6.08
C ARG A 339 28.29 -10.71 -5.20
N ALA A 340 28.21 -11.93 -5.72
CA ALA A 340 28.89 -13.06 -5.12
C ALA A 340 30.43 -12.87 -5.23
N ASP A 341 31.15 -13.46 -4.31
CA ASP A 341 32.62 -13.49 -4.39
C ASP A 341 33.08 -14.03 -5.74
N GLN A 342 34.13 -13.43 -6.30
CA GLN A 342 34.68 -13.80 -7.60
C GLN A 342 33.75 -13.63 -8.81
N HIS A 343 32.58 -12.96 -8.68
CA HIS A 343 31.63 -12.76 -9.78
C HIS A 343 32.30 -12.20 -11.03
N VAL A 344 33.14 -11.16 -10.87
CA VAL A 344 33.86 -10.53 -12.00
C VAL A 344 34.82 -11.50 -12.67
N ALA A 345 35.58 -12.26 -11.88
CA ALA A 345 36.53 -13.25 -12.40
C ALA A 345 35.80 -14.39 -13.16
N ALA A 346 34.67 -14.86 -12.63
CA ALA A 346 33.83 -15.86 -13.29
C ALA A 346 33.23 -15.35 -14.60
N LEU A 347 32.79 -14.08 -14.63
CA LEU A 347 32.26 -13.43 -15.84
C LEU A 347 33.36 -13.28 -16.91
N GLU A 348 34.56 -12.85 -16.54
CA GLU A 348 35.70 -12.75 -17.46
C GLU A 348 36.13 -14.11 -18.00
N ALA A 349 36.13 -15.17 -17.17
CA ALA A 349 36.39 -16.54 -17.61
C ALA A 349 35.36 -17.01 -18.65
N SER A 350 34.07 -16.82 -18.37
CA SER A 350 32.98 -17.14 -19.30
C SER A 350 33.09 -16.39 -20.63
N VAL A 351 33.47 -15.10 -20.60
CA VAL A 351 33.69 -14.32 -21.82
C VAL A 351 34.90 -14.83 -22.62
N ARG A 352 35.99 -15.22 -21.94
CA ARG A 352 37.16 -15.79 -22.60
C ARG A 352 36.83 -17.12 -23.27
N GLU A 353 36.11 -17.99 -22.57
CA GLU A 353 35.68 -19.30 -23.11
C GLU A 353 34.75 -19.10 -24.34
N ALA A 354 33.76 -18.22 -24.25
CA ALA A 354 32.87 -17.94 -25.35
C ALA A 354 33.60 -17.35 -26.59
N ARG A 355 34.69 -16.58 -26.38
CA ARG A 355 35.55 -16.09 -27.46
C ARG A 355 36.39 -17.21 -28.08
N ALA A 356 36.93 -18.09 -27.27
CA ALA A 356 37.70 -19.24 -27.75
C ALA A 356 36.86 -20.18 -28.61
N LEU A 357 35.62 -20.47 -28.20
CA LEU A 357 34.66 -21.30 -28.96
C LEU A 357 34.25 -20.68 -30.31
N ARG A 358 34.24 -19.34 -30.42
CA ARG A 358 33.84 -18.68 -31.65
C ARG A 358 34.84 -18.76 -32.81
N GLY A 359 36.12 -19.13 -32.56
CA GLY A 359 37.14 -19.41 -33.58
C GLY A 359 37.34 -18.32 -34.65
N ALA A 360 36.72 -17.17 -34.46
CA ALA A 360 36.70 -16.13 -35.46
C ALA A 360 37.99 -15.30 -35.39
N GLY A 361 38.70 -15.26 -36.47
CA GLY A 361 39.73 -14.24 -36.69
C GLY A 361 39.20 -12.81 -36.46
N PRO A 362 40.07 -11.86 -36.25
CA PRO A 362 39.68 -10.49 -35.92
C PRO A 362 38.77 -9.89 -37.02
N CYS A 363 37.58 -9.43 -36.62
CA CYS A 363 36.73 -8.68 -37.53
C CYS A 363 37.40 -7.39 -37.94
N HIS A 364 37.64 -7.20 -39.24
CA HIS A 364 38.28 -6.02 -39.78
C HIS A 364 37.39 -4.77 -39.82
N ARG A 365 36.56 -4.56 -38.82
CA ARG A 365 35.63 -3.41 -38.72
C ARG A 365 36.32 -2.04 -38.87
N LYS A 366 37.58 -1.95 -38.49
CA LYS A 366 38.38 -0.70 -38.57
C LYS A 366 39.19 -0.62 -39.86
N ALA A 367 39.18 -1.63 -40.71
CA ALA A 367 39.88 -1.58 -41.98
C ALA A 367 39.17 -0.59 -42.93
N ARG A 368 39.94 0.28 -43.54
CA ARG A 368 39.41 1.18 -44.60
C ARG A 368 38.92 0.34 -45.76
N ARG A 369 37.66 0.48 -46.10
CA ARG A 369 37.01 -0.18 -47.24
C ARG A 369 36.19 0.84 -48.00
N PRO A 370 36.78 1.59 -48.89
CA PRO A 370 36.05 2.52 -49.74
C PRO A 370 35.03 1.73 -50.62
N PRO A 371 34.00 2.36 -51.08
CA PRO A 371 33.07 1.73 -52.00
C PRO A 371 33.81 1.15 -53.22
N SER A 372 33.41 -0.07 -53.62
CA SER A 372 33.97 -0.67 -54.83
C SER A 372 33.47 0.07 -56.08
N GLU A 373 34.15 -0.11 -57.22
CA GLU A 373 33.73 0.47 -58.50
C GLU A 373 32.30 0.10 -58.86
N ALA A 374 31.88 -1.14 -58.55
CA ALA A 374 30.52 -1.58 -58.77
C ALA A 374 29.52 -0.82 -57.87
N ALA A 375 29.86 -0.54 -56.61
CA ALA A 375 29.03 0.24 -55.71
C ALA A 375 28.93 1.71 -56.14
N LEU A 376 30.03 2.27 -56.63
CA LEU A 376 30.04 3.63 -57.20
C LEU A 376 29.26 3.75 -58.48
N ALA A 377 29.35 2.74 -59.36
CA ALA A 377 28.54 2.69 -60.61
C ALA A 377 27.04 2.60 -60.29
N GLU A 378 26.64 1.79 -59.32
CA GLU A 378 25.25 1.70 -58.90
C GLU A 378 24.75 3.00 -58.24
N ALA A 379 25.58 3.64 -57.42
CA ALA A 379 25.25 4.95 -56.84
C ALA A 379 25.06 6.01 -57.97
N ALA A 380 25.92 6.01 -58.98
CA ALA A 380 25.77 6.91 -60.13
C ALA A 380 24.47 6.63 -60.91
N ARG A 381 24.08 5.36 -61.04
CA ARG A 381 22.80 4.98 -61.71
C ARG A 381 21.60 5.50 -60.91
N ILE A 382 21.64 5.42 -59.58
CA ILE A 382 20.56 5.86 -58.68
C ILE A 382 20.47 7.40 -58.66
N THR A 383 21.60 8.07 -58.60
CA THR A 383 21.67 9.54 -58.45
C THR A 383 21.65 10.29 -59.77
N GLY A 384 21.73 9.58 -60.92
CA GLY A 384 21.79 10.18 -62.25
C GLY A 384 23.09 10.95 -62.53
N SER A 385 24.12 10.82 -61.70
CA SER A 385 25.42 11.50 -61.82
C SER A 385 26.48 10.56 -62.36
N ARG A 386 27.44 11.09 -63.18
CA ARG A 386 28.58 10.30 -63.69
C ARG A 386 29.50 9.88 -62.57
N ALA A 387 29.91 8.61 -62.55
CA ALA A 387 30.89 8.10 -61.60
C ALA A 387 32.19 8.91 -61.74
N GLY A 388 32.55 9.71 -60.71
CA GLY A 388 33.76 10.51 -60.68
C GLY A 388 33.59 11.99 -60.29
N GLU A 389 32.39 12.54 -60.36
CA GLU A 389 32.12 13.85 -59.79
C GLU A 389 31.90 13.68 -58.24
N ALA A 390 32.99 13.90 -57.50
CA ALA A 390 32.86 14.07 -56.08
C ALA A 390 32.05 15.34 -55.84
N THR A 391 30.81 15.17 -55.36
CA THR A 391 30.08 16.30 -54.75
C THR A 391 30.83 16.69 -53.54
N VAL A 392 31.73 17.66 -53.67
CA VAL A 392 32.34 18.34 -52.52
C VAL A 392 31.17 19.04 -51.82
N THR A 393 30.72 18.46 -50.71
CA THR A 393 29.71 19.12 -49.90
C THR A 393 30.42 20.34 -49.28
N ASP A 394 30.08 21.51 -49.83
CA ASP A 394 30.64 22.77 -49.34
C ASP A 394 30.13 23.01 -47.90
N PHE A 395 30.98 22.82 -46.95
CA PHE A 395 30.69 23.10 -45.55
C PHE A 395 30.19 24.52 -45.29
N ALA A 396 30.50 25.47 -46.22
CA ALA A 396 29.96 26.82 -46.14
C ALA A 396 28.43 26.87 -46.23
N VAL A 397 27.80 25.94 -46.96
CA VAL A 397 26.33 25.82 -47.05
C VAL A 397 25.73 25.44 -45.72
N TYR A 398 26.35 24.51 -44.97
CA TYR A 398 25.90 24.12 -43.64
C TYR A 398 26.17 25.23 -42.62
N ALA A 399 27.28 25.93 -42.70
CA ALA A 399 27.58 27.07 -41.84
C ALA A 399 26.58 28.23 -42.08
N ALA A 400 26.14 28.46 -43.28
CA ALA A 400 25.13 29.47 -43.62
C ALA A 400 23.73 29.06 -43.09
N ALA A 401 23.35 27.78 -43.19
CA ALA A 401 22.09 27.25 -42.63
C ALA A 401 22.04 27.23 -41.12
N ALA A 402 23.18 27.11 -40.44
CA ALA A 402 23.27 27.08 -38.99
C ALA A 402 23.24 28.48 -38.32
N ARG A 403 23.45 29.57 -39.12
CA ARG A 403 23.40 30.94 -38.59
C ARG A 403 22.10 31.38 -37.94
N PRO A 404 20.92 30.95 -38.38
CA PRO A 404 19.65 31.34 -37.75
C PRO A 404 19.40 30.70 -36.37
N LEU A 405 20.19 29.71 -35.97
CA LEU A 405 20.03 28.97 -34.71
C LEU A 405 20.84 29.52 -33.52
N ARG A 406 21.61 30.60 -33.71
CA ARG A 406 22.23 31.30 -32.63
C ARG A 406 21.27 32.36 -32.08
N PRO A 407 20.83 32.24 -30.78
CA PRO A 407 20.11 33.34 -30.15
C PRO A 407 21.07 34.57 -30.09
N GLU A 408 20.57 35.73 -30.48
CA GLU A 408 21.29 36.99 -30.28
C GLU A 408 21.59 37.16 -28.79
N PRO A 409 22.79 37.63 -28.41
CA PRO A 409 23.10 37.96 -27.04
C PRO A 409 22.22 39.14 -26.63
N GLY A 410 21.25 38.87 -25.76
CA GLY A 410 20.36 39.86 -25.21
C GLY A 410 21.15 40.98 -24.56
N ALA A 411 20.84 42.19 -24.99
CA ALA A 411 21.38 43.43 -24.45
C ALA A 411 21.13 43.52 -22.94
N ALA A 412 22.15 43.39 -22.16
CA ALA A 412 22.19 43.79 -20.77
C ALA A 412 22.16 45.34 -20.75
N GLY A 413 21.04 45.92 -20.42
CA GLY A 413 20.88 47.33 -20.09
C GLY A 413 20.15 47.41 -18.79
N GLY A 414 20.83 47.66 -17.75
CA GLY A 414 21.15 48.87 -17.11
C GLY A 414 20.27 49.22 -15.95
N GLN A 415 20.78 49.33 -14.88
CA GLN A 415 20.88 50.34 -13.82
C GLN A 415 20.28 49.97 -12.46
N PRO A 416 21.02 50.26 -11.36
CA PRO A 416 20.52 50.11 -10.01
C PRO A 416 19.80 51.37 -9.57
N ALA A 417 18.63 51.29 -8.98
CA ALA A 417 18.00 52.37 -8.23
C ALA A 417 18.09 52.06 -6.73
N GLN A 418 18.75 52.97 -6.04
CA GLN A 418 18.81 53.19 -4.60
C GLN A 418 17.39 53.59 -4.07
N SER A 419 16.97 53.02 -3.01
CA SER A 419 16.49 53.58 -1.73
C SER A 419 15.91 52.45 -0.86
#